data_9a7cd69171e1ad4a273aec423214a8cd
#
_entry.id   9a7cd69171e1ad4a273aec423214a8cd
#
_cell.length_a   1.000
_cell.length_b   1.000
_cell.length_c   1.000
_cell.angle_alpha   90.00
_cell.angle_beta   90.00
_cell.angle_gamma   90.00
#
_symmetry.space_group_name_H-M   'P 1'
#
loop_
_entity.id
_entity.type
_entity.pdbx_description
1 polymer ?
#
loop_
_entity_poly.entity_id
_entity_poly.type
_entity_poly.pdbx_seq_one_letter_code
_entity_poly.pdbx_strand_id
1 'polypeptide(L)'
;MSRFTRKYRARDYNAILICNRRTIMLKRRDFIASTSAAFAALSLPTRAQNAKQLTLWGPPVTPSVLLAIAAQEGKAKDISPFDVQIWRSPDQLRAGLLNGDIAASIVPSYVAANLYNQGKKVKLFNIMSEGLNYIAAPVANGKPLVASLADLAQHSLVIPFKNDMPDLLLQILYKKAGLDFSAAQVSYTATPPEALVLFLSGKVDCANLPEPLMSLALLKAKEKGKEITRALDVQQLWGEAFNTAARVPLAGLLFTEEFIAQNSAFIAALDEDLKAAVAWSKANPEKTAELAAKYLPFPQEALAAGIPHSRFSAIPAASIEAEILTFYTEMHALNAKITGGKVPDAGLFYRA
;
A
#
# COMPACT_ATOMS: atom_id res chain seq x y z
N MET A 1 32.62 -45.74 -22.43
CA MET A 1 31.88 -46.84 -21.74
C MET A 1 30.77 -46.19 -20.92
N SER A 2 29.51 -46.39 -21.05
CA SER A 2 28.59 -47.29 -21.75
C SER A 2 27.27 -46.56 -21.94
N ARG A 3 26.71 -46.66 -23.12
CA ARG A 3 25.39 -46.21 -23.59
C ARG A 3 24.27 -46.91 -22.81
N PHE A 4 23.14 -46.22 -22.57
CA PHE A 4 21.81 -46.86 -22.60
C PHE A 4 20.77 -45.89 -23.15
N THR A 5 20.44 -46.10 -24.41
CA THR A 5 19.25 -45.61 -25.10
C THR A 5 18.09 -46.55 -24.83
N ARG A 6 16.90 -46.05 -24.51
CA ARG A 6 15.67 -46.85 -24.53
C ARG A 6 14.57 -46.12 -25.33
N LYS A 7 14.35 -46.64 -26.53
CA LYS A 7 13.19 -46.39 -27.41
C LYS A 7 11.92 -46.93 -26.75
N TYR A 8 10.84 -46.19 -26.83
CA TYR A 8 9.49 -46.76 -26.72
C TYR A 8 8.71 -46.51 -28.02
N ARG A 9 8.18 -47.59 -28.53
CA ARG A 9 7.48 -47.78 -29.80
C ARG A 9 5.99 -47.42 -29.64
N ALA A 10 5.43 -46.78 -30.66
CA ALA A 10 4.01 -46.59 -30.87
C ALA A 10 3.28 -47.93 -31.07
N ARG A 11 2.06 -48.03 -30.60
CA ARG A 11 1.11 -49.07 -30.97
C ARG A 11 -0.25 -48.45 -31.28
N ASP A 12 -0.67 -48.63 -32.51
CA ASP A 12 -1.98 -48.32 -33.07
C ASP A 12 -3.11 -49.12 -32.39
N TYR A 13 -4.26 -48.43 -32.19
CA TYR A 13 -5.54 -49.10 -32.06
C TYR A 13 -6.59 -48.35 -32.89
N ASN A 14 -6.85 -48.89 -34.09
CA ASN A 14 -8.08 -48.60 -34.82
C ASN A 14 -9.23 -49.36 -34.18
N ALA A 15 -10.27 -48.69 -33.78
CA ALA A 15 -11.57 -49.29 -33.47
C ALA A 15 -12.63 -48.66 -34.38
N ILE A 16 -13.11 -49.46 -35.27
CA ILE A 16 -14.21 -49.20 -36.21
C ILE A 16 -15.52 -49.19 -35.40
N LEU A 17 -16.24 -48.08 -35.39
CA LEU A 17 -17.63 -48.03 -34.91
C LEU A 17 -18.57 -47.85 -36.09
N ILE A 18 -19.30 -48.94 -36.43
CA ILE A 18 -20.37 -48.95 -37.38
C ILE A 18 -21.60 -48.27 -36.84
N CYS A 19 -21.97 -47.13 -37.42
CA CYS A 19 -23.14 -46.36 -37.03
C CYS A 19 -24.34 -46.80 -37.86
N ASN A 20 -25.30 -47.41 -37.19
CA ASN A 20 -26.55 -47.91 -37.80
C ASN A 20 -27.56 -46.77 -37.94
N ARG A 21 -27.77 -46.21 -39.11
CA ARG A 21 -28.78 -45.19 -39.42
C ARG A 21 -30.18 -45.81 -39.42
N ARG A 22 -30.99 -45.44 -38.40
CA ARG A 22 -32.45 -45.51 -38.51
C ARG A 22 -32.99 -44.10 -38.69
N THR A 23 -33.47 -43.82 -39.90
CA THR A 23 -34.14 -42.57 -40.26
C THR A 23 -35.57 -42.61 -39.70
N ILE A 24 -35.92 -41.83 -38.73
CA ILE A 24 -37.31 -41.66 -38.30
C ILE A 24 -37.85 -40.42 -39.03
N MET A 25 -38.77 -40.59 -39.95
CA MET A 25 -39.52 -39.51 -40.59
C MET A 25 -40.61 -39.00 -39.63
N LEU A 26 -40.44 -37.84 -39.06
CA LEU A 26 -41.48 -37.11 -38.34
C LEU A 26 -42.35 -36.34 -39.34
N LYS A 27 -43.67 -36.55 -39.30
CA LYS A 27 -44.64 -35.89 -40.19
C LYS A 27 -44.81 -34.40 -39.74
N ARG A 28 -44.91 -33.50 -40.71
CA ARG A 28 -45.00 -32.05 -40.63
C ARG A 28 -46.14 -31.47 -39.74
N ARG A 29 -47.04 -32.32 -39.22
CA ARG A 29 -48.23 -31.88 -38.46
C ARG A 29 -48.00 -31.82 -36.94
N ASP A 30 -46.93 -32.43 -36.40
CA ASP A 30 -46.70 -32.48 -34.96
C ASP A 30 -45.76 -31.36 -34.47
N PHE A 31 -45.35 -30.47 -35.40
CA PHE A 31 -44.39 -29.40 -35.08
C PHE A 31 -45.04 -28.07 -34.63
N ILE A 32 -46.38 -27.95 -34.67
CA ILE A 32 -47.07 -26.65 -34.38
C ILE A 32 -47.69 -26.60 -33.00
N ALA A 33 -47.81 -27.74 -32.26
CA ALA A 33 -48.47 -27.77 -30.96
C ALA A 33 -47.51 -27.66 -29.75
N SER A 34 -46.19 -27.67 -29.93
CA SER A 34 -45.20 -27.69 -28.83
C SER A 34 -44.36 -26.42 -28.70
N THR A 35 -44.62 -25.38 -29.52
CA THR A 35 -43.83 -24.12 -29.51
C THR A 35 -44.41 -23.01 -28.61
N SER A 36 -45.57 -23.20 -27.99
CA SER A 36 -46.19 -22.14 -27.16
C SER A 36 -45.89 -22.25 -25.65
N ALA A 37 -45.25 -23.31 -25.17
CA ALA A 37 -44.93 -23.52 -23.75
C ALA A 37 -43.46 -23.29 -23.39
N ALA A 38 -42.58 -23.09 -24.39
CA ALA A 38 -41.14 -22.97 -24.18
C ALA A 38 -40.61 -21.53 -24.09
N PHE A 39 -41.49 -20.50 -24.31
CA PHE A 39 -41.08 -19.09 -24.27
C PHE A 39 -41.29 -18.35 -22.94
N ALA A 40 -41.90 -19.00 -21.96
CA ALA A 40 -42.15 -18.39 -20.63
C ALA A 40 -41.06 -18.72 -19.56
N ALA A 41 -40.03 -19.52 -19.91
CA ALA A 41 -39.01 -19.96 -18.96
C ALA A 41 -37.62 -19.32 -19.20
N LEU A 42 -37.51 -18.34 -20.12
CA LEU A 42 -36.21 -17.70 -20.48
C LEU A 42 -36.05 -16.26 -20.02
N SER A 43 -36.82 -15.80 -19.04
CA SER A 43 -36.60 -14.51 -18.41
C SER A 43 -36.19 -14.62 -16.94
N LEU A 44 -35.35 -15.58 -16.60
CA LEU A 44 -34.53 -15.44 -15.41
C LEU A 44 -33.40 -14.48 -15.77
N PRO A 45 -33.22 -13.39 -15.04
CA PRO A 45 -32.05 -12.55 -15.27
C PRO A 45 -30.82 -13.39 -14.96
N THR A 46 -30.11 -13.81 -16.01
CA THR A 46 -28.73 -14.31 -15.91
C THR A 46 -27.85 -13.16 -15.43
N ARG A 47 -27.96 -12.82 -14.17
CA ARG A 47 -27.05 -11.88 -13.51
C ARG A 47 -25.99 -12.66 -12.76
N ALA A 48 -25.24 -13.44 -13.50
CA ALA A 48 -23.90 -13.87 -13.14
C ALA A 48 -22.96 -13.33 -14.22
N GLN A 49 -22.95 -11.99 -14.39
CA GLN A 49 -21.75 -11.36 -14.89
C GLN A 49 -20.71 -11.70 -13.82
N ASN A 50 -19.68 -12.47 -14.18
CA ASN A 50 -18.48 -12.61 -13.39
C ASN A 50 -17.97 -11.17 -13.11
N ALA A 51 -18.34 -10.63 -11.96
CA ALA A 51 -17.83 -9.33 -11.54
C ALA A 51 -16.31 -9.47 -11.56
N LYS A 52 -15.66 -8.71 -12.42
CA LYS A 52 -14.19 -8.74 -12.54
C LYS A 52 -13.66 -8.43 -11.15
N GLN A 53 -12.95 -9.37 -10.56
CA GLN A 53 -12.34 -9.19 -9.26
C GLN A 53 -11.45 -7.95 -9.29
N LEU A 54 -11.71 -7.00 -8.42
CA LEU A 54 -10.92 -5.79 -8.32
C LEU A 54 -9.60 -6.08 -7.58
N THR A 55 -8.59 -5.29 -7.84
CA THR A 55 -7.31 -5.38 -7.11
C THR A 55 -6.97 -4.00 -6.55
N LEU A 56 -6.80 -3.94 -5.24
CA LEU A 56 -6.28 -2.77 -4.54
C LEU A 56 -4.84 -3.04 -4.11
N TRP A 57 -3.98 -2.09 -4.37
CA TRP A 57 -2.56 -2.24 -4.09
C TRP A 57 -2.13 -1.43 -2.87
N GLY A 58 -1.10 -1.90 -2.17
CA GLY A 58 -0.51 -1.18 -1.05
C GLY A 58 1.00 -1.36 -0.92
N PRO A 59 1.67 -0.50 -0.14
CA PRO A 59 3.08 -0.63 0.21
C PRO A 59 3.33 -1.80 1.18
N PRO A 60 4.58 -2.31 1.30
CA PRO A 60 4.94 -3.32 2.29
C PRO A 60 5.11 -2.73 3.70
N VAL A 61 4.12 -1.97 4.16
CA VAL A 61 4.05 -1.34 5.48
C VAL A 61 2.66 -1.50 6.09
N THR A 62 2.55 -1.28 7.39
CA THR A 62 1.35 -1.58 8.20
C THR A 62 0.03 -0.99 7.67
N PRO A 63 -0.07 0.23 7.10
CA PRO A 63 -1.35 0.77 6.61
C PRO A 63 -2.05 -0.10 5.56
N SER A 64 -1.31 -0.95 4.83
CA SER A 64 -1.91 -1.86 3.85
C SER A 64 -2.83 -2.92 4.46
N VAL A 65 -2.71 -3.19 5.76
CA VAL A 65 -3.61 -4.11 6.47
C VAL A 65 -5.05 -3.59 6.51
N LEU A 66 -5.26 -2.27 6.45
CA LEU A 66 -6.62 -1.71 6.42
C LEU A 66 -7.40 -2.16 5.18
N LEU A 67 -6.73 -2.27 4.02
CA LEU A 67 -7.33 -2.84 2.82
C LEU A 67 -7.68 -4.32 3.02
N ALA A 68 -6.81 -5.07 3.69
CA ALA A 68 -7.04 -6.49 3.97
C ALA A 68 -8.21 -6.69 4.97
N ILE A 69 -8.33 -5.83 6.00
CA ILE A 69 -9.47 -5.85 6.91
C ILE A 69 -10.76 -5.54 6.13
N ALA A 70 -10.78 -4.51 5.29
CA ALA A 70 -11.92 -4.17 4.46
C ALA A 70 -12.31 -5.32 3.51
N ALA A 71 -11.33 -6.04 2.94
CA ALA A 71 -11.58 -7.19 2.08
C ALA A 71 -12.18 -8.39 2.82
N GLN A 72 -11.87 -8.57 4.10
CA GLN A 72 -12.38 -9.70 4.90
C GLN A 72 -13.68 -9.36 5.61
N GLU A 73 -13.77 -8.21 6.26
CA GLU A 73 -14.83 -7.83 7.18
C GLU A 73 -15.79 -6.78 6.62
N GLY A 74 -15.37 -6.05 5.56
CA GLY A 74 -16.13 -4.95 5.00
C GLY A 74 -17.30 -5.39 4.13
N LYS A 75 -18.13 -4.42 3.74
CA LYS A 75 -19.31 -4.57 2.87
C LYS A 75 -19.00 -4.31 1.40
N ALA A 76 -17.93 -3.61 1.09
CA ALA A 76 -17.53 -3.32 -0.29
C ALA A 76 -17.32 -4.60 -1.11
N LYS A 77 -16.82 -5.68 -0.50
CA LYS A 77 -16.66 -6.99 -1.13
C LYS A 77 -17.98 -7.61 -1.63
N ASP A 78 -19.11 -7.26 -1.03
CA ASP A 78 -20.43 -7.77 -1.43
C ASP A 78 -20.94 -7.05 -2.69
N ILE A 79 -20.42 -5.83 -2.96
CA ILE A 79 -20.69 -5.07 -4.19
C ILE A 79 -19.79 -5.55 -5.32
N SER A 80 -18.48 -5.64 -5.05
CA SER A 80 -17.47 -6.19 -5.96
C SER A 80 -16.40 -6.89 -5.14
N PRO A 81 -16.20 -8.21 -5.32
CA PRO A 81 -15.09 -8.91 -4.69
C PRO A 81 -13.75 -8.25 -5.07
N PHE A 82 -12.86 -8.10 -4.11
CA PHE A 82 -11.55 -7.52 -4.37
C PHE A 82 -10.45 -8.21 -3.61
N ASP A 83 -9.26 -8.11 -4.15
CA ASP A 83 -8.02 -8.65 -3.61
C ASP A 83 -7.08 -7.52 -3.21
N VAL A 84 -6.17 -7.82 -2.29
CA VAL A 84 -5.14 -6.89 -1.87
C VAL A 84 -3.78 -7.42 -2.30
N GLN A 85 -3.02 -6.59 -3.00
CA GLN A 85 -1.67 -6.91 -3.43
C GLN A 85 -0.68 -5.88 -2.88
N ILE A 86 0.54 -6.36 -2.62
CA ILE A 86 1.62 -5.51 -2.11
C ILE A 86 2.64 -5.31 -3.22
N TRP A 87 2.88 -4.04 -3.59
CA TRP A 87 3.95 -3.72 -4.52
C TRP A 87 5.31 -3.80 -3.81
N ARG A 88 6.34 -4.15 -4.58
CA ARG A 88 7.69 -4.47 -4.03
C ARG A 88 8.61 -3.25 -3.97
N SER A 89 8.37 -2.26 -4.81
CA SER A 89 9.20 -1.06 -4.90
C SER A 89 8.41 0.14 -5.42
N PRO A 90 8.86 1.37 -5.13
CA PRO A 90 8.28 2.59 -5.72
C PRO A 90 8.29 2.58 -7.25
N ASP A 91 9.28 1.94 -7.88
CA ASP A 91 9.37 1.86 -9.35
C ASP A 91 8.29 0.95 -9.93
N GLN A 92 8.00 -0.19 -9.29
CA GLN A 92 6.87 -1.05 -9.67
C GLN A 92 5.55 -0.29 -9.57
N LEU A 93 5.33 0.44 -8.47
CA LEU A 93 4.14 1.26 -8.30
C LEU A 93 4.00 2.29 -9.42
N ARG A 94 5.06 3.09 -9.67
CA ARG A 94 5.04 4.12 -10.71
C ARG A 94 4.79 3.53 -12.10
N ALA A 95 5.48 2.45 -12.45
CA ALA A 95 5.26 1.75 -13.71
C ALA A 95 3.82 1.26 -13.86
N GLY A 96 3.27 0.60 -12.83
CA GLY A 96 1.91 0.09 -12.84
C GLY A 96 0.83 1.18 -12.97
N LEU A 97 1.04 2.34 -12.32
CA LEU A 97 0.14 3.50 -12.47
C LEU A 97 0.26 4.17 -13.85
N LEU A 98 1.44 4.14 -14.46
CA LEU A 98 1.67 4.76 -15.77
C LEU A 98 1.13 3.91 -16.93
N ASN A 99 1.25 2.59 -16.85
CA ASN A 99 0.81 1.65 -17.89
C ASN A 99 -0.62 1.13 -17.70
N GLY A 100 -1.27 1.48 -16.55
CA GLY A 100 -2.66 1.11 -16.26
C GLY A 100 -2.85 -0.25 -15.56
N ASP A 101 -1.78 -0.97 -15.20
CA ASP A 101 -1.88 -2.23 -14.44
C ASP A 101 -2.35 -2.00 -13.00
N ILE A 102 -2.10 -0.80 -12.46
CA ILE A 102 -2.55 -0.36 -11.15
C ILE A 102 -3.55 0.79 -11.33
N ALA A 103 -4.81 0.56 -10.96
CA ALA A 103 -5.88 1.56 -11.01
C ALA A 103 -6.29 2.08 -9.62
N ALA A 104 -5.93 1.35 -8.56
CA ALA A 104 -6.24 1.66 -7.17
C ALA A 104 -5.06 1.26 -6.28
N SER A 105 -4.45 2.21 -5.57
CA SER A 105 -3.29 1.92 -4.70
C SER A 105 -3.15 2.93 -3.57
N ILE A 106 -2.70 2.44 -2.40
CA ILE A 106 -2.08 3.32 -1.42
C ILE A 106 -0.74 3.79 -2.00
N VAL A 107 -0.54 5.08 -2.03
CA VAL A 107 0.66 5.74 -2.56
C VAL A 107 1.18 6.77 -1.54
N PRO A 108 2.47 7.09 -1.51
CA PRO A 108 2.94 8.32 -0.89
C PRO A 108 2.15 9.51 -1.47
N SER A 109 1.62 10.38 -0.61
CA SER A 109 0.64 11.39 -1.06
C SER A 109 1.21 12.34 -2.14
N TYR A 110 2.51 12.66 -2.09
CA TYR A 110 3.15 13.47 -3.12
C TYR A 110 3.19 12.79 -4.51
N VAL A 111 3.15 11.46 -4.58
CA VAL A 111 3.07 10.72 -5.85
C VAL A 111 1.75 11.02 -6.55
N ALA A 112 0.66 11.15 -5.78
CA ALA A 112 -0.63 11.57 -6.34
C ALA A 112 -0.54 12.97 -6.96
N ALA A 113 0.08 13.93 -6.27
CA ALA A 113 0.32 15.29 -6.79
C ALA A 113 1.16 15.28 -8.07
N ASN A 114 2.25 14.48 -8.07
CA ASN A 114 3.14 14.35 -9.22
C ASN A 114 2.41 13.83 -10.47
N LEU A 115 1.67 12.73 -10.33
CA LEU A 115 0.91 12.12 -11.42
C LEU A 115 -0.18 13.05 -11.95
N TYR A 116 -0.93 13.69 -11.05
CA TYR A 116 -1.98 14.64 -11.41
C TYR A 116 -1.42 15.81 -12.22
N ASN A 117 -0.32 16.41 -11.77
CA ASN A 117 0.32 17.54 -12.45
C ASN A 117 0.96 17.16 -13.79
N GLN A 118 1.31 15.88 -13.97
CA GLN A 118 1.74 15.32 -15.26
C GLN A 118 0.55 14.97 -16.19
N GLY A 119 -0.67 15.35 -15.83
CA GLY A 119 -1.87 15.15 -16.64
C GLY A 119 -2.49 13.74 -16.54
N LYS A 120 -2.07 12.92 -15.56
CA LYS A 120 -2.73 11.65 -15.31
C LYS A 120 -4.09 11.88 -14.64
N LYS A 121 -5.10 11.16 -15.11
CA LYS A 121 -6.47 11.24 -14.60
C LYS A 121 -6.59 10.43 -13.31
N VAL A 122 -6.14 11.00 -12.20
CA VAL A 122 -6.12 10.37 -10.88
C VAL A 122 -6.72 11.27 -9.82
N LYS A 123 -7.23 10.68 -8.74
CA LYS A 123 -7.76 11.35 -7.56
C LYS A 123 -7.15 10.76 -6.30
N LEU A 124 -6.75 11.62 -5.38
CA LEU A 124 -6.42 11.22 -4.02
C LEU A 124 -7.72 11.13 -3.22
N PHE A 125 -8.05 9.91 -2.79
CA PHE A 125 -9.32 9.60 -2.13
C PHE A 125 -9.29 9.97 -0.65
N ASN A 126 -8.31 9.46 0.08
CA ASN A 126 -8.16 9.66 1.51
C ASN A 126 -6.69 9.66 1.93
N ILE A 127 -6.42 9.94 3.20
CA ILE A 127 -5.15 9.68 3.86
C ILE A 127 -5.33 8.46 4.77
N MET A 128 -4.51 7.44 4.55
CA MET A 128 -4.53 6.16 5.27
C MET A 128 -3.41 6.01 6.29
N SER A 129 -2.40 6.87 6.22
CA SER A 129 -1.31 6.95 7.19
C SER A 129 -0.98 8.39 7.50
N GLU A 130 -1.09 8.74 8.77
CA GLU A 130 -0.67 10.05 9.31
C GLU A 130 0.78 10.02 9.82
N GLY A 131 1.52 8.97 9.48
CA GLY A 131 2.91 8.76 9.79
C GLY A 131 3.21 7.38 10.39
N LEU A 132 4.43 6.92 10.17
CA LEU A 132 4.93 5.64 10.67
C LEU A 132 6.47 5.61 10.73
N ASN A 133 7.14 6.75 10.54
CA ASN A 133 8.59 6.85 10.51
C ASN A 133 9.16 7.30 11.86
N TYR A 134 10.21 6.63 12.29
CA TYR A 134 10.91 6.90 13.54
C TYR A 134 12.42 6.88 13.32
N ILE A 135 13.15 7.66 14.09
CA ILE A 135 14.59 7.54 14.18
C ILE A 135 14.91 6.53 15.28
N ALA A 136 15.47 5.39 14.87
CA ALA A 136 16.02 4.40 15.76
C ALA A 136 17.39 4.86 16.25
N ALA A 137 17.66 4.78 17.55
CA ALA A 137 18.97 5.06 18.13
C ALA A 137 19.25 4.14 19.33
N PRO A 138 20.54 3.88 19.65
CA PRO A 138 20.94 3.18 20.85
C PRO A 138 20.56 3.94 22.11
N VAL A 139 20.39 3.19 23.21
CA VAL A 139 20.25 3.72 24.57
C VAL A 139 21.54 3.45 25.34
N ALA A 140 22.09 4.46 25.96
CA ALA A 140 23.26 4.36 26.85
C ALA A 140 22.97 5.08 28.15
N ASN A 141 23.23 4.42 29.29
CA ASN A 141 22.94 4.97 30.63
C ASN A 141 21.48 5.44 30.79
N GLY A 142 20.52 4.69 30.22
CA GLY A 142 19.10 4.98 30.30
C GLY A 142 18.63 6.18 29.44
N LYS A 143 19.49 6.73 28.57
CA LYS A 143 19.16 7.85 27.66
C LYS A 143 19.38 7.45 26.20
N PRO A 144 18.50 7.87 25.28
CA PRO A 144 18.75 7.69 23.86
C PRO A 144 19.97 8.51 23.43
N LEU A 145 20.72 7.98 22.44
CA LEU A 145 21.88 8.66 21.85
C LEU A 145 21.52 10.02 21.26
N VAL A 146 20.32 10.16 20.72
CA VAL A 146 19.78 11.39 20.14
C VAL A 146 18.42 11.73 20.75
N ALA A 147 18.17 12.99 21.07
CA ALA A 147 16.93 13.50 21.63
C ALA A 147 16.36 14.66 20.80
N SER A 148 17.10 15.14 19.79
CA SER A 148 16.68 16.26 18.92
C SER A 148 17.26 16.09 17.50
N LEU A 149 16.77 16.88 16.54
CA LEU A 149 17.36 16.95 15.20
C LEU A 149 18.80 17.50 15.25
N ALA A 150 19.11 18.40 16.19
CA ALA A 150 20.45 18.93 16.37
C ALA A 150 21.43 17.85 16.86
N ASP A 151 21.00 16.98 17.78
CA ASP A 151 21.80 15.81 18.17
C ASP A 151 21.99 14.86 16.98
N LEU A 152 20.89 14.58 16.25
CA LEU A 152 20.94 13.68 15.08
C LEU A 152 21.93 14.16 14.01
N ALA A 153 22.09 15.47 13.83
CA ALA A 153 23.03 16.05 12.89
C ALA A 153 24.51 15.75 13.23
N GLN A 154 24.83 15.31 14.46
CA GLN A 154 26.17 14.96 14.92
C GLN A 154 26.49 13.47 14.75
N HIS A 155 25.50 12.66 14.33
CA HIS A 155 25.62 11.21 14.24
C HIS A 155 25.41 10.70 12.82
N SER A 156 26.00 9.52 12.52
CA SER A 156 25.75 8.86 11.26
C SER A 156 24.32 8.30 11.21
N LEU A 157 23.63 8.58 10.10
CA LEU A 157 22.24 8.21 9.87
C LEU A 157 22.10 7.43 8.56
N VAL A 158 21.36 6.34 8.58
CA VAL A 158 20.92 5.68 7.34
C VAL A 158 19.44 5.96 7.06
N ILE A 159 19.15 6.30 5.81
CA ILE A 159 17.79 6.58 5.31
C ILE A 159 17.52 5.66 4.11
N PRO A 160 16.42 4.88 4.09
CA PRO A 160 16.02 4.16 2.89
C PRO A 160 15.42 5.10 1.84
N PHE A 161 15.56 4.75 0.56
CA PHE A 161 14.94 5.46 -0.57
C PHE A 161 15.34 6.93 -0.70
N LYS A 162 16.56 7.19 -1.14
CA LYS A 162 17.03 8.55 -1.45
C LYS A 162 16.02 9.30 -2.34
N ASN A 163 15.73 10.54 -2.00
CA ASN A 163 14.76 11.42 -2.67
C ASN A 163 13.31 10.88 -2.65
N ASP A 164 12.96 10.02 -1.69
CA ASP A 164 11.58 9.58 -1.43
C ASP A 164 11.15 10.01 -0.01
N MET A 165 9.93 9.66 0.38
CA MET A 165 9.23 10.21 1.55
C MET A 165 10.08 10.29 2.84
N PRO A 166 10.80 9.24 3.30
CA PRO A 166 11.57 9.32 4.53
C PRO A 166 12.68 10.37 4.50
N ASP A 167 13.34 10.50 3.36
CA ASP A 167 14.42 11.45 3.12
C ASP A 167 13.89 12.88 3.00
N LEU A 168 12.85 13.08 2.19
CA LEU A 168 12.24 14.40 1.96
C LEU A 168 11.69 15.02 3.23
N LEU A 169 11.05 14.21 4.09
CA LEU A 169 10.55 14.68 5.40
C LEU A 169 11.69 15.21 6.28
N LEU A 170 12.79 14.47 6.37
CA LEU A 170 13.92 14.92 7.19
C LEU A 170 14.59 16.16 6.61
N GLN A 171 14.74 16.28 5.29
CA GLN A 171 15.25 17.51 4.66
C GLN A 171 14.39 18.73 5.00
N ILE A 172 13.05 18.59 4.96
CA ILE A 172 12.13 19.68 5.35
C ILE A 172 12.31 20.02 6.83
N LEU A 173 12.33 19.01 7.72
CA LEU A 173 12.47 19.22 9.16
C LEU A 173 13.81 19.88 9.52
N TYR A 174 14.92 19.48 8.90
CA TYR A 174 16.22 20.13 9.08
C TYR A 174 16.17 21.58 8.64
N LYS A 175 15.60 21.87 7.47
CA LYS A 175 15.42 23.23 6.97
C LYS A 175 14.57 24.08 7.93
N LYS A 176 13.49 23.56 8.48
CA LYS A 176 12.62 24.25 9.45
C LYS A 176 13.33 24.50 10.78
N ALA A 177 14.21 23.59 11.20
CA ALA A 177 15.03 23.73 12.39
C ALA A 177 16.26 24.64 12.18
N GLY A 178 16.48 25.16 10.98
CA GLY A 178 17.67 25.98 10.65
C GLY A 178 18.96 25.15 10.58
N LEU A 179 18.87 23.84 10.37
CA LEU A 179 20.00 22.92 10.26
C LEU A 179 20.35 22.64 8.80
N ASP A 180 21.65 22.47 8.53
CA ASP A 180 22.12 22.10 7.19
C ASP A 180 22.08 20.57 7.00
N PHE A 181 21.13 20.09 6.23
CA PHE A 181 21.03 18.67 5.91
C PHE A 181 22.21 18.15 5.05
N SER A 182 22.85 19.02 4.27
CA SER A 182 23.99 18.62 3.43
C SER A 182 25.25 18.31 4.26
N ALA A 183 25.34 18.85 5.46
CA ALA A 183 26.41 18.58 6.43
C ALA A 183 26.15 17.32 7.27
N ALA A 184 24.93 16.75 7.25
CA ALA A 184 24.58 15.57 8.01
C ALA A 184 25.27 14.32 7.41
N GLN A 185 25.73 13.42 8.29
CA GLN A 185 26.40 12.17 7.89
C GLN A 185 25.37 11.12 7.43
N VAL A 186 24.67 11.37 6.30
CA VAL A 186 23.62 10.51 5.78
C VAL A 186 24.15 9.52 4.77
N SER A 187 23.82 8.24 4.98
CA SER A 187 23.95 7.17 4.01
C SER A 187 22.58 6.68 3.54
N TYR A 188 22.51 6.15 2.32
CA TYR A 188 21.25 5.71 1.73
C TYR A 188 21.27 4.23 1.41
N THR A 189 20.11 3.59 1.52
CA THR A 189 19.88 2.21 1.08
C THR A 189 18.75 2.14 0.07
N ALA A 190 18.75 1.09 -0.75
CA ALA A 190 17.67 0.86 -1.72
C ALA A 190 16.37 0.37 -1.05
N THR A 191 16.49 -0.23 0.14
CA THR A 191 15.34 -0.80 0.86
C THR A 191 15.44 -0.55 2.37
N PRO A 192 14.29 -0.46 3.10
CA PRO A 192 14.29 -0.34 4.54
C PRO A 192 14.96 -1.52 5.29
N PRO A 193 14.84 -2.80 4.85
CA PRO A 193 15.58 -3.90 5.47
C PRO A 193 17.11 -3.74 5.41
N GLU A 194 17.66 -3.17 4.35
CA GLU A 194 19.10 -2.88 4.27
C GLU A 194 19.51 -1.83 5.32
N ALA A 195 18.69 -0.78 5.50
CA ALA A 195 18.94 0.22 6.55
C ALA A 195 18.96 -0.41 7.94
N LEU A 196 18.00 -1.33 8.22
CA LEU A 196 17.97 -2.10 9.46
C LEU A 196 19.27 -2.89 9.69
N VAL A 197 19.77 -3.56 8.65
CA VAL A 197 21.01 -4.35 8.74
C VAL A 197 22.21 -3.46 9.07
N LEU A 198 22.36 -2.30 8.41
CA LEU A 198 23.43 -1.35 8.69
C LEU A 198 23.38 -0.84 10.13
N PHE A 199 22.21 -0.49 10.60
CA PHE A 199 21.99 -0.01 11.97
C PHE A 199 22.29 -1.09 13.02
N LEU A 200 21.68 -2.27 12.92
CA LEU A 200 21.88 -3.36 13.90
C LEU A 200 23.32 -3.91 13.91
N SER A 201 24.07 -3.77 12.81
CA SER A 201 25.48 -4.12 12.77
C SER A 201 26.40 -3.07 13.38
N GLY A 202 25.89 -1.87 13.71
CA GLY A 202 26.66 -0.75 14.26
C GLY A 202 27.53 -0.04 13.22
N LYS A 203 27.19 -0.15 11.92
CA LYS A 203 27.88 0.59 10.84
C LYS A 203 27.43 2.03 10.76
N VAL A 204 26.30 2.35 11.35
CA VAL A 204 25.72 3.67 11.52
C VAL A 204 25.13 3.79 12.91
N ASP A 205 25.07 5.02 13.45
CA ASP A 205 24.59 5.30 14.80
C ASP A 205 23.05 5.32 14.87
N CYS A 206 22.39 5.79 13.81
CA CYS A 206 20.95 5.98 13.76
C CYS A 206 20.37 5.47 12.44
N ALA A 207 19.07 5.15 12.45
CA ALA A 207 18.35 4.76 11.25
C ALA A 207 16.95 5.36 11.20
N ASN A 208 16.51 5.86 10.04
CA ASN A 208 15.12 6.23 9.79
C ASN A 208 14.36 4.99 9.33
N LEU A 209 13.52 4.43 10.19
CA LEU A 209 12.81 3.18 9.95
C LEU A 209 11.29 3.38 10.02
N PRO A 210 10.53 2.86 9.03
CA PRO A 210 9.08 2.81 9.10
C PRO A 210 8.61 1.65 9.97
N GLU A 211 7.37 1.71 10.51
CA GLU A 211 6.72 0.53 11.06
C GLU A 211 6.28 -0.44 9.93
N PRO A 212 6.37 -1.75 10.13
CA PRO A 212 6.72 -2.50 11.36
C PRO A 212 8.23 -2.77 11.52
N LEU A 213 9.06 -2.21 10.67
CA LEU A 213 10.51 -2.48 10.67
C LEU A 213 11.19 -1.89 11.90
N MET A 214 10.72 -0.74 12.39
CA MET A 214 11.19 -0.15 13.65
C MET A 214 10.90 -1.09 14.83
N SER A 215 9.72 -1.68 14.90
CA SER A 215 9.38 -2.70 15.93
C SER A 215 10.23 -3.95 15.78
N LEU A 216 10.49 -4.41 14.56
CA LEU A 216 11.41 -5.52 14.29
C LEU A 216 12.85 -5.20 14.76
N ALA A 217 13.30 -3.94 14.60
CA ALA A 217 14.59 -3.50 15.10
C ALA A 217 14.70 -3.65 16.61
N LEU A 218 13.67 -3.22 17.35
CA LEU A 218 13.60 -3.35 18.82
C LEU A 218 13.69 -4.83 19.25
N LEU A 219 12.92 -5.71 18.63
CA LEU A 219 12.96 -7.16 18.94
C LEU A 219 14.33 -7.75 18.69
N LYS A 220 14.91 -7.50 17.51
CA LYS A 220 16.25 -8.03 17.16
C LYS A 220 17.37 -7.45 17.98
N ALA A 221 17.30 -6.21 18.43
CA ALA A 221 18.27 -5.62 19.33
C ALA A 221 18.20 -6.29 20.71
N LYS A 222 16.98 -6.48 21.24
CA LYS A 222 16.75 -7.18 22.52
C LYS A 222 17.30 -8.60 22.50
N GLU A 223 17.09 -9.37 21.43
CA GLU A 223 17.65 -10.72 21.23
C GLU A 223 19.19 -10.73 21.32
N LYS A 224 19.85 -9.64 20.94
CA LYS A 224 21.31 -9.46 20.98
C LYS A 224 21.82 -8.79 22.26
N GLY A 225 20.97 -8.59 23.26
CA GLY A 225 21.30 -7.88 24.50
C GLY A 225 21.63 -6.39 24.29
N LYS A 226 21.15 -5.79 23.19
CA LYS A 226 21.32 -4.37 22.88
C LYS A 226 20.02 -3.61 23.19
N GLU A 227 20.14 -2.43 23.75
CA GLU A 227 19.03 -1.52 24.00
C GLU A 227 18.99 -0.43 22.93
N ILE A 228 17.88 -0.32 22.22
CA ILE A 228 17.60 0.74 21.25
C ILE A 228 16.20 1.29 21.50
N THR A 229 15.90 2.45 20.96
CA THR A 229 14.57 3.09 21.11
C THR A 229 14.13 3.80 19.86
N ARG A 230 12.83 4.17 19.78
CA ARG A 230 12.29 5.22 18.90
C ARG A 230 12.71 6.56 19.45
N ALA A 231 13.93 7.01 19.15
CA ALA A 231 14.52 8.19 19.74
C ALA A 231 13.79 9.48 19.30
N LEU A 232 13.41 9.57 18.02
CA LEU A 232 12.62 10.68 17.49
C LEU A 232 11.41 10.15 16.73
N ASP A 233 10.26 10.77 16.99
CA ASP A 233 9.02 10.56 16.23
C ASP A 233 8.95 11.63 15.12
N VAL A 234 9.11 11.24 13.86
CA VAL A 234 9.16 12.17 12.72
C VAL A 234 7.85 12.93 12.57
N GLN A 235 6.72 12.31 12.93
CA GLN A 235 5.39 12.91 12.86
C GLN A 235 5.20 13.99 13.94
N GLN A 236 5.74 13.75 15.11
CA GLN A 236 5.72 14.73 16.19
C GLN A 236 6.59 15.94 15.83
N LEU A 237 7.79 15.70 15.32
CA LEU A 237 8.68 16.77 14.84
C LEU A 237 8.02 17.63 13.75
N TRP A 238 7.24 16.99 12.87
CA TRP A 238 6.45 17.71 11.86
C TRP A 238 5.41 18.62 12.51
N GLY A 239 4.61 18.07 13.42
CA GLY A 239 3.60 18.86 14.17
C GLY A 239 4.19 20.07 14.87
N GLU A 240 5.33 19.89 15.53
CA GLU A 240 6.06 20.97 16.21
C GLU A 240 6.58 22.03 15.22
N ALA A 241 7.19 21.58 14.10
CA ALA A 241 7.76 22.47 13.09
C ALA A 241 6.72 23.33 12.37
N PHE A 242 5.48 22.82 12.23
CA PHE A 242 4.39 23.49 11.51
C PHE A 242 3.26 23.99 12.42
N ASN A 243 3.42 23.84 13.73
CA ASN A 243 2.39 24.20 14.73
C ASN A 243 1.02 23.57 14.41
N THR A 244 1.05 22.26 14.09
CA THR A 244 -0.12 21.47 13.73
C THR A 244 -0.23 20.23 14.62
N ALA A 245 -1.25 19.40 14.41
CA ALA A 245 -1.28 18.08 15.03
C ALA A 245 -0.03 17.27 14.66
N ALA A 246 0.38 16.36 15.54
CA ALA A 246 1.54 15.48 15.35
C ALA A 246 1.26 14.42 14.28
N ARG A 247 1.02 14.85 13.05
CA ARG A 247 0.68 14.00 11.90
C ARG A 247 1.26 14.58 10.60
N VAL A 248 1.50 13.68 9.65
CA VAL A 248 1.91 14.00 8.29
C VAL A 248 0.92 13.33 7.34
N PRO A 249 0.37 14.00 6.32
CA PRO A 249 -0.45 13.35 5.30
C PRO A 249 0.43 12.45 4.41
N LEU A 250 0.93 11.36 5.00
CA LEU A 250 2.06 10.59 4.49
C LEU A 250 1.71 9.79 3.25
N ALA A 251 0.63 9.01 3.34
CA ALA A 251 0.18 8.13 2.29
C ALA A 251 -1.34 8.03 2.27
N GLY A 252 -1.90 7.87 1.08
CA GLY A 252 -3.34 7.77 0.88
C GLY A 252 -3.71 6.87 -0.28
N LEU A 253 -4.97 6.48 -0.33
CA LEU A 253 -5.52 5.70 -1.41
C LEU A 253 -5.78 6.62 -2.61
N LEU A 254 -5.19 6.25 -3.73
CA LEU A 254 -5.35 6.90 -5.03
C LEU A 254 -6.16 6.00 -5.94
N PHE A 255 -7.08 6.59 -6.69
CA PHE A 255 -7.81 5.94 -7.78
C PHE A 255 -7.56 6.63 -9.11
N THR A 256 -7.59 5.87 -10.22
CA THR A 256 -7.76 6.46 -11.55
C THR A 256 -9.23 6.93 -11.72
N GLU A 257 -9.46 7.99 -12.52
CA GLU A 257 -10.81 8.47 -12.79
C GLU A 257 -11.67 7.40 -13.49
N GLU A 258 -11.05 6.55 -14.31
CA GLU A 258 -11.72 5.39 -14.91
C GLU A 258 -12.21 4.39 -13.87
N PHE A 259 -11.37 4.06 -12.88
CA PHE A 259 -11.76 3.20 -11.77
C PHE A 259 -12.94 3.78 -10.99
N ILE A 260 -12.91 5.08 -10.73
CA ILE A 260 -14.00 5.80 -10.04
C ILE A 260 -15.30 5.71 -10.84
N ALA A 261 -15.25 5.98 -12.14
CA ALA A 261 -16.44 5.98 -13.01
C ALA A 261 -17.12 4.60 -13.07
N GLN A 262 -16.32 3.53 -13.01
CA GLN A 262 -16.80 2.15 -13.08
C GLN A 262 -17.24 1.56 -11.73
N ASN A 263 -16.80 2.13 -10.59
CA ASN A 263 -16.90 1.50 -9.28
C ASN A 263 -17.43 2.43 -8.18
N SER A 264 -18.28 3.40 -8.48
CA SER A 264 -18.73 4.42 -7.52
C SER A 264 -19.39 3.84 -6.27
N ALA A 265 -20.27 2.84 -6.42
CA ALA A 265 -20.92 2.19 -5.29
C ALA A 265 -19.94 1.39 -4.41
N PHE A 266 -18.96 0.73 -5.03
CA PHE A 266 -17.87 0.06 -4.32
C PHE A 266 -17.03 1.04 -3.51
N ILE A 267 -16.64 2.17 -4.11
CA ILE A 267 -15.83 3.21 -3.45
C ILE A 267 -16.55 3.81 -2.26
N ALA A 268 -17.87 4.07 -2.36
CA ALA A 268 -18.67 4.58 -1.25
C ALA A 268 -18.71 3.58 -0.08
N ALA A 269 -18.89 2.29 -0.36
CA ALA A 269 -18.85 1.26 0.67
C ALA A 269 -17.44 1.08 1.26
N LEU A 270 -16.40 1.15 0.42
CA LEU A 270 -15.00 1.04 0.84
C LEU A 270 -14.59 2.19 1.80
N ASP A 271 -15.14 3.40 1.62
CA ASP A 271 -14.89 4.52 2.54
C ASP A 271 -15.33 4.18 3.97
N GLU A 272 -16.54 3.67 4.12
CA GLU A 272 -17.06 3.24 5.42
C GLU A 272 -16.29 2.03 5.99
N ASP A 273 -15.95 1.07 5.14
CA ASP A 273 -15.17 -0.10 5.54
C ASP A 273 -13.77 0.29 6.02
N LEU A 274 -13.10 1.25 5.39
CA LEU A 274 -11.78 1.72 5.82
C LEU A 274 -11.84 2.47 7.16
N LYS A 275 -12.87 3.29 7.38
CA LYS A 275 -13.12 3.93 8.69
C LYS A 275 -13.35 2.87 9.78
N ALA A 276 -14.16 1.87 9.48
CA ALA A 276 -14.39 0.74 10.37
C ALA A 276 -13.11 -0.07 10.61
N ALA A 277 -12.29 -0.30 9.58
CA ALA A 277 -11.01 -1.01 9.67
C ALA A 277 -10.02 -0.32 10.61
N VAL A 278 -9.96 1.02 10.61
CA VAL A 278 -9.15 1.80 11.55
C VAL A 278 -9.61 1.57 13.00
N ALA A 279 -10.91 1.62 13.25
CA ALA A 279 -11.46 1.37 14.58
C ALA A 279 -11.22 -0.09 15.02
N TRP A 280 -11.47 -1.03 14.12
CA TRP A 280 -11.29 -2.46 14.37
C TRP A 280 -9.82 -2.81 14.68
N SER A 281 -8.87 -2.26 13.93
CA SER A 281 -7.43 -2.51 14.12
C SER A 281 -6.94 -2.04 15.49
N LYS A 282 -7.47 -0.92 15.98
CA LYS A 282 -7.16 -0.41 17.33
C LYS A 282 -7.74 -1.28 18.44
N ALA A 283 -8.95 -1.81 18.23
CA ALA A 283 -9.63 -2.68 19.19
C ALA A 283 -9.09 -4.12 19.18
N ASN A 284 -8.46 -4.57 18.07
CA ASN A 284 -8.02 -5.95 17.87
C ASN A 284 -6.57 -6.02 17.35
N PRO A 285 -5.56 -5.50 18.07
CA PRO A 285 -4.19 -5.41 17.55
C PRO A 285 -3.58 -6.78 17.19
N GLU A 286 -3.84 -7.81 17.98
CA GLU A 286 -3.34 -9.17 17.75
C GLU A 286 -3.93 -9.79 16.46
N LYS A 287 -5.23 -9.66 16.25
CA LYS A 287 -5.90 -10.14 15.03
C LYS A 287 -5.47 -9.33 13.82
N THR A 288 -5.24 -8.03 13.99
CA THR A 288 -4.70 -7.16 12.95
C THR A 288 -3.30 -7.62 12.53
N ALA A 289 -2.44 -7.99 13.49
CA ALA A 289 -1.11 -8.51 13.22
C ALA A 289 -1.14 -9.87 12.53
N GLU A 290 -2.03 -10.78 12.95
CA GLU A 290 -2.25 -12.07 12.30
C GLU A 290 -2.66 -11.90 10.84
N LEU A 291 -3.59 -10.98 10.58
CA LEU A 291 -4.02 -10.67 9.22
C LEU A 291 -2.89 -10.02 8.41
N ALA A 292 -2.20 -9.05 8.98
CA ALA A 292 -1.08 -8.37 8.33
C ALA A 292 0.04 -9.34 7.93
N ALA A 293 0.31 -10.37 8.73
CA ALA A 293 1.33 -11.39 8.44
C ALA A 293 1.03 -12.22 7.18
N LYS A 294 -0.22 -12.25 6.70
CA LYS A 294 -0.58 -12.92 5.43
C LYS A 294 -0.17 -12.10 4.20
N TYR A 295 0.01 -10.79 4.35
CA TYR A 295 0.29 -9.85 3.24
C TYR A 295 1.68 -9.23 3.33
N LEU A 296 2.18 -9.02 4.56
CA LEU A 296 3.44 -8.31 4.80
C LEU A 296 4.54 -9.29 5.21
N PRO A 297 5.77 -9.15 4.69
CA PRO A 297 6.87 -10.09 4.95
C PRO A 297 7.55 -9.83 6.31
N PHE A 298 6.76 -9.75 7.39
CA PHE A 298 7.24 -9.49 8.74
C PHE A 298 6.71 -10.51 9.74
N PRO A 299 7.48 -10.83 10.79
CA PRO A 299 6.99 -11.65 11.91
C PRO A 299 5.77 -11.01 12.58
N GLN A 300 4.79 -11.82 12.95
CA GLN A 300 3.56 -11.35 13.59
C GLN A 300 3.83 -10.52 14.85
N GLU A 301 4.85 -10.89 15.64
CA GLU A 301 5.26 -10.14 16.82
C GLU A 301 5.70 -8.70 16.48
N ALA A 302 6.48 -8.52 15.43
CA ALA A 302 6.87 -7.18 14.95
C ALA A 302 5.69 -6.36 14.45
N LEU A 303 4.73 -7.02 13.77
CA LEU A 303 3.49 -6.39 13.32
C LEU A 303 2.64 -5.96 14.51
N ALA A 304 2.42 -6.84 15.51
CA ALA A 304 1.66 -6.51 16.70
C ALA A 304 2.26 -5.34 17.48
N ALA A 305 3.59 -5.32 17.63
CA ALA A 305 4.30 -4.22 18.27
C ALA A 305 4.26 -2.90 17.45
N GLY A 306 4.18 -3.00 16.11
CA GLY A 306 4.19 -1.83 15.21
C GLY A 306 2.82 -1.17 14.99
N ILE A 307 1.72 -1.92 15.10
CA ILE A 307 0.35 -1.42 14.88
C ILE A 307 0.03 -0.18 15.72
N PRO A 308 0.32 -0.12 17.05
CA PRO A 308 0.04 1.06 17.87
C PRO A 308 0.82 2.32 17.44
N HIS A 309 1.93 2.12 16.72
CA HIS A 309 2.82 3.19 16.25
C HIS A 309 2.61 3.55 14.77
N SER A 310 1.62 2.95 14.10
CA SER A 310 1.42 3.10 12.66
C SER A 310 0.50 4.25 12.24
N ARG A 311 -0.09 4.96 13.19
CA ARG A 311 -0.98 6.13 12.98
C ARG A 311 -1.94 5.93 11.81
N PHE A 312 -2.72 4.84 11.87
CA PHE A 312 -3.75 4.53 10.88
C PHE A 312 -4.84 5.59 10.83
N SER A 313 -5.25 5.93 9.62
CA SER A 313 -6.38 6.83 9.36
C SER A 313 -7.17 6.38 8.13
N ALA A 314 -8.34 6.96 7.93
CA ALA A 314 -9.16 6.88 6.74
C ALA A 314 -9.84 8.24 6.54
N ILE A 315 -9.04 9.31 6.55
CA ILE A 315 -9.53 10.68 6.49
C ILE A 315 -9.74 11.05 5.03
N PRO A 316 -10.96 11.44 4.58
CA PRO A 316 -11.18 11.92 3.24
C PRO A 316 -10.21 13.04 2.88
N ALA A 317 -9.46 12.92 1.79
CA ALA A 317 -8.40 13.87 1.44
C ALA A 317 -8.94 15.30 1.26
N ALA A 318 -10.15 15.44 0.72
CA ALA A 318 -10.80 16.74 0.56
C ALA A 318 -11.12 17.43 1.89
N SER A 319 -11.29 16.70 3.00
CA SER A 319 -11.60 17.30 4.31
C SER A 319 -10.39 17.92 5.00
N ILE A 320 -9.18 17.52 4.59
CA ILE A 320 -7.91 18.06 5.10
C ILE A 320 -7.04 18.65 3.98
N GLU A 321 -7.69 19.14 2.93
CA GLU A 321 -7.04 19.70 1.74
C GLU A 321 -5.98 20.74 2.09
N ALA A 322 -6.27 21.67 2.99
CA ALA A 322 -5.33 22.73 3.39
C ALA A 322 -4.02 22.17 4.00
N GLU A 323 -4.11 21.11 4.82
CA GLU A 323 -2.94 20.45 5.40
C GLU A 323 -2.12 19.74 4.32
N ILE A 324 -2.81 19.05 3.38
CA ILE A 324 -2.15 18.35 2.28
C ILE A 324 -1.48 19.35 1.34
N LEU A 325 -2.11 20.50 1.05
CA LEU A 325 -1.51 21.53 0.21
C LEU A 325 -0.32 22.21 0.90
N THR A 326 -0.34 22.39 2.22
CA THR A 326 0.82 22.85 2.98
C THR A 326 1.98 21.86 2.86
N PHE A 327 1.71 20.58 3.03
CA PHE A 327 2.70 19.52 2.83
C PHE A 327 3.29 19.52 1.42
N TYR A 328 2.45 19.64 0.38
CA TYR A 328 2.93 19.70 -1.01
C TYR A 328 3.72 20.98 -1.30
N THR A 329 3.38 22.10 -0.67
CA THR A 329 4.14 23.35 -0.79
C THR A 329 5.57 23.19 -0.28
N GLU A 330 5.75 22.55 0.86
CA GLU A 330 7.09 22.26 1.39
C GLU A 330 7.87 21.27 0.52
N MET A 331 7.22 20.23 0.02
CA MET A 331 7.82 19.29 -0.95
C MET A 331 8.23 20.00 -2.24
N HIS A 332 7.38 20.88 -2.77
CA HIS A 332 7.64 21.68 -3.95
C HIS A 332 8.82 22.64 -3.75
N ALA A 333 8.90 23.26 -2.58
CA ALA A 333 9.97 24.17 -2.22
C ALA A 333 11.34 23.47 -2.05
N LEU A 334 11.35 22.17 -1.75
CA LEU A 334 12.55 21.35 -1.79
C LEU A 334 13.00 21.10 -3.23
N ASN A 335 12.09 20.63 -4.06
CA ASN A 335 12.32 20.38 -5.47
C ASN A 335 10.96 20.28 -6.20
N ALA A 336 10.70 21.22 -7.11
CA ALA A 336 9.46 21.29 -7.86
C ALA A 336 9.09 19.98 -8.61
N LYS A 337 10.09 19.18 -9.01
CA LYS A 337 9.86 17.89 -9.68
C LYS A 337 9.13 16.86 -8.79
N ILE A 338 9.24 16.98 -7.47
CA ILE A 338 8.57 16.07 -6.53
C ILE A 338 7.05 16.12 -6.73
N THR A 339 6.51 17.31 -6.89
CA THR A 339 5.07 17.55 -7.11
C THR A 339 4.68 17.66 -8.58
N GLY A 340 5.56 17.33 -9.52
CA GLY A 340 5.27 17.43 -10.96
C GLY A 340 5.31 18.86 -11.50
N GLY A 341 6.08 19.76 -10.90
CA GLY A 341 6.37 21.12 -11.39
C GLY A 341 5.52 22.23 -10.78
N LYS A 342 4.45 21.92 -10.05
CA LYS A 342 3.59 22.87 -9.32
C LYS A 342 2.93 22.22 -8.09
N VAL A 343 2.40 23.01 -7.19
CA VAL A 343 1.45 22.52 -6.17
C VAL A 343 0.12 22.23 -6.88
N PRO A 344 -0.50 21.06 -6.68
CA PRO A 344 -1.75 20.73 -7.35
C PRO A 344 -2.91 21.62 -6.89
N ASP A 345 -3.92 21.78 -7.74
CA ASP A 345 -5.17 22.41 -7.39
C ASP A 345 -6.17 21.42 -6.73
N ALA A 346 -7.34 21.92 -6.34
CA ALA A 346 -8.41 21.14 -5.70
C ALA A 346 -8.93 19.97 -6.56
N GLY A 347 -8.65 19.95 -7.85
CA GLY A 347 -9.04 18.88 -8.76
C GLY A 347 -8.36 17.56 -8.48
N LEU A 348 -7.25 17.54 -7.72
CA LEU A 348 -6.61 16.30 -7.27
C LEU A 348 -7.49 15.50 -6.29
N PHE A 349 -8.26 16.19 -5.45
CA PHE A 349 -8.99 15.54 -4.36
C PHE A 349 -10.31 14.94 -4.82
N TYR A 350 -10.55 13.68 -4.40
CA TYR A 350 -11.85 13.04 -4.63
C TYR A 350 -12.92 13.75 -3.78
N ARG A 351 -14.04 14.03 -4.41
CA ARG A 351 -15.26 14.54 -3.76
C ARG A 351 -16.41 13.65 -4.19
N ALA A 352 -17.12 13.06 -3.20
CA ALA A 352 -18.30 12.22 -3.43
C ALA A 352 -19.47 13.06 -3.97
#